data_8343205b2a4be3ffce3e4ca478492d69
#
_entry.id   8343205b2a4be3ffce3e4ca478492d69
#
_cell.length_a   1.000
_cell.length_b   1.000
_cell.length_c   1.000
_cell.angle_alpha   90.00
_cell.angle_beta   90.00
_cell.angle_gamma   90.00
#
_symmetry.space_group_name_H-M   'P 1'
#
loop_
_entity.id
_entity.type
_entity.pdbx_description
1 polymer ?
#
loop_
_entity_poly.entity_id
_entity_poly.type
_entity_poly.pdbx_seq_one_letter_code
_entity_poly.pdbx_strand_id
1 'polypeptide(L)'
;MAGASGITWFLPALVFVIAVVISFATGTSWGTFGILIPITLAAFPLTTSLGVVNMSAAMAGAVCGDHCSPISDTTIMASAGAQCDHVTHVSTQLPYAITVAAVSFVSYIIAGLLPNAAIALPIAVALMILTLLVIKLITRKKTA
;
A
#
# COMPACT_ATOMS: atom_id res chain seq x y z
N MET A 1 -29.26 4.38 10.84
CA MET A 1 -28.20 3.39 10.55
C MET A 1 -27.07 3.53 11.58
N ALA A 2 -27.29 3.07 12.81
CA ALA A 2 -26.38 3.30 13.95
C ALA A 2 -25.60 2.04 14.38
N GLY A 3 -25.36 1.10 13.47
CA GLY A 3 -24.68 -0.16 13.78
C GLY A 3 -23.26 -0.33 13.22
N ALA A 4 -22.78 0.59 12.38
CA ALA A 4 -21.50 0.45 11.70
C ALA A 4 -20.40 1.39 12.20
N SER A 5 -20.68 2.20 13.21
CA SER A 5 -19.74 3.24 13.70
C SER A 5 -18.53 2.72 14.46
N GLY A 6 -18.47 1.43 14.80
CA GLY A 6 -17.36 0.84 15.57
C GLY A 6 -16.15 0.40 14.74
N ILE A 7 -16.30 0.18 13.41
CA ILE A 7 -15.24 -0.45 12.59
C ILE A 7 -14.85 0.44 11.39
N THR A 8 -15.53 1.56 11.17
CA THR A 8 -15.32 2.41 9.99
C THR A 8 -13.90 2.95 9.86
N TRP A 9 -13.21 3.17 10.98
CA TRP A 9 -11.81 3.61 11.00
C TRP A 9 -10.83 2.56 10.46
N PHE A 10 -11.20 1.27 10.52
CA PHE A 10 -10.35 0.18 10.04
C PHE A 10 -10.55 -0.10 8.53
N LEU A 11 -11.64 0.39 7.93
CA LEU A 11 -11.98 0.14 6.53
C LEU A 11 -10.85 0.52 5.54
N PRO A 12 -10.17 1.67 5.65
CA PRO A 12 -9.09 1.99 4.71
C PRO A 12 -7.95 0.97 4.74
N ALA A 13 -7.58 0.50 5.93
CA ALA A 13 -6.55 -0.53 6.06
C ALA A 13 -7.00 -1.87 5.46
N LEU A 14 -8.27 -2.24 5.63
CA LEU A 14 -8.85 -3.43 5.02
C LEU A 14 -8.89 -3.33 3.49
N VAL A 15 -9.35 -2.20 2.95
CA VAL A 15 -9.35 -1.93 1.51
C VAL A 15 -7.94 -1.99 0.93
N PHE A 16 -6.95 -1.44 1.63
CA PHE A 16 -5.54 -1.52 1.25
C PHE A 16 -5.08 -2.98 1.12
N VAL A 17 -5.34 -3.82 2.14
CA VAL A 17 -4.93 -5.24 2.12
C VAL A 17 -5.61 -6.01 1.00
N ILE A 18 -6.92 -5.81 0.80
CA ILE A 18 -7.67 -6.45 -0.28
C ILE A 18 -7.06 -6.06 -1.64
N ALA A 19 -6.75 -4.79 -1.83
CA ALA A 19 -6.12 -4.29 -3.06
C ALA A 19 -4.73 -4.90 -3.28
N VAL A 20 -3.91 -5.03 -2.23
CA VAL A 20 -2.60 -5.70 -2.29
C VAL A 20 -2.75 -7.15 -2.75
N VAL A 21 -3.68 -7.91 -2.13
CA VAL A 21 -3.88 -9.33 -2.45
C VAL A 21 -4.36 -9.52 -3.89
N ILE A 22 -5.34 -8.73 -4.34
CA ILE A 22 -5.87 -8.82 -5.71
C ILE A 22 -4.77 -8.48 -6.71
N SER A 23 -4.06 -7.37 -6.51
CA SER A 23 -3.02 -6.92 -7.42
C SER A 23 -1.82 -7.85 -7.45
N PHE A 24 -1.42 -8.42 -6.32
CA PHE A 24 -0.40 -9.46 -6.25
C PHE A 24 -0.78 -10.69 -7.06
N ALA A 25 -2.04 -11.16 -6.93
CA ALA A 25 -2.53 -12.34 -7.62
C ALA A 25 -2.73 -12.13 -9.13
N THR A 26 -3.09 -10.91 -9.55
CA THR A 26 -3.32 -10.58 -10.96
C THR A 26 -2.07 -10.09 -11.68
N GLY A 27 -1.07 -9.62 -10.94
CA GLY A 27 0.17 -9.04 -11.49
C GLY A 27 -0.06 -7.72 -12.21
N THR A 28 -1.13 -6.97 -11.87
CA THR A 28 -1.41 -5.68 -12.51
C THR A 28 -2.16 -4.73 -11.58
N SER A 29 -1.60 -3.53 -11.38
CA SER A 29 -2.29 -2.45 -10.68
C SER A 29 -3.47 -1.89 -11.49
N TRP A 30 -3.34 -1.78 -12.81
CA TRP A 30 -4.39 -1.25 -13.69
C TRP A 30 -5.65 -2.11 -13.70
N GLY A 31 -5.49 -3.45 -13.79
CA GLY A 31 -6.62 -4.38 -13.68
C GLY A 31 -7.31 -4.28 -12.33
N THR A 32 -6.53 -4.15 -11.27
CA THR A 32 -7.05 -3.97 -9.90
C THR A 32 -7.78 -2.64 -9.74
N PHE A 33 -7.30 -1.54 -10.34
CA PHE A 33 -8.01 -0.26 -10.39
C PHE A 33 -9.36 -0.39 -11.06
N GLY A 34 -9.42 -1.07 -12.21
CA GLY A 34 -10.65 -1.29 -12.95
C GLY A 34 -11.75 -1.97 -12.12
N ILE A 35 -11.37 -2.83 -11.18
CA ILE A 35 -12.28 -3.55 -10.29
C ILE A 35 -12.60 -2.72 -9.04
N LEU A 36 -11.58 -2.22 -8.34
CA LEU A 36 -11.76 -1.65 -7.01
C LEU A 36 -12.25 -0.20 -7.01
N ILE A 37 -11.89 0.60 -8.02
CA ILE A 37 -12.32 2.00 -8.06
C ILE A 37 -13.85 2.12 -8.13
N PRO A 38 -14.56 1.44 -9.05
CA PRO A 38 -16.01 1.49 -9.07
C PRO A 38 -16.67 1.01 -7.78
N ILE A 39 -16.15 -0.07 -7.19
CA ILE A 39 -16.66 -0.64 -5.93
C ILE A 39 -16.47 0.35 -4.78
N THR A 40 -15.28 0.93 -4.67
CA THR A 40 -14.95 1.89 -3.60
C THR A 40 -15.78 3.16 -3.74
N LEU A 41 -16.00 3.66 -4.97
CA LEU A 41 -16.85 4.83 -5.23
C LEU A 41 -18.31 4.58 -4.86
N ALA A 42 -18.84 3.39 -5.17
CA ALA A 42 -20.20 3.01 -4.85
C ALA A 42 -20.41 2.86 -3.32
N ALA A 43 -19.41 2.35 -2.61
CA ALA A 43 -19.47 2.14 -1.16
C ALA A 43 -19.17 3.41 -0.35
N PHE A 44 -18.25 4.25 -0.82
CA PHE A 44 -17.73 5.43 -0.12
C PHE A 44 -17.70 6.66 -1.04
N PRO A 45 -18.68 7.54 -0.96
CA PRO A 45 -18.70 8.76 -1.78
C PRO A 45 -17.49 9.66 -1.53
N LEU A 46 -16.86 10.18 -2.57
CA LEU A 46 -15.72 11.09 -2.47
C LEU A 46 -16.05 12.45 -1.81
N THR A 47 -17.31 12.73 -1.57
CA THR A 47 -17.74 13.90 -0.79
C THR A 47 -17.40 13.81 0.68
N THR A 48 -17.03 12.62 1.16
CA THR A 48 -16.60 12.38 2.54
C THR A 48 -15.09 12.20 2.61
N SER A 49 -14.45 12.70 3.67
CA SER A 49 -13.02 12.50 3.91
C SER A 49 -12.65 11.01 3.97
N LEU A 50 -13.53 10.18 4.54
CA LEU A 50 -13.33 8.74 4.60
C LEU A 50 -13.38 8.10 3.20
N GLY A 51 -14.23 8.60 2.30
CA GLY A 51 -14.28 8.14 0.91
C GLY A 51 -12.97 8.41 0.16
N VAL A 52 -12.39 9.58 0.35
CA VAL A 52 -11.09 9.94 -0.24
C VAL A 52 -9.98 9.02 0.30
N VAL A 53 -9.97 8.74 1.61
CA VAL A 53 -8.97 7.86 2.23
C VAL A 53 -9.12 6.42 1.74
N ASN A 54 -10.35 5.89 1.62
CA ASN A 54 -10.60 4.54 1.09
C ASN A 54 -10.17 4.42 -0.38
N MET A 55 -10.44 5.43 -1.20
CA MET A 55 -9.98 5.46 -2.59
C MET A 55 -8.44 5.46 -2.67
N SER A 56 -7.79 6.29 -1.87
CA SER A 56 -6.33 6.31 -1.75
C SER A 56 -5.78 4.94 -1.33
N ALA A 57 -6.42 4.28 -0.38
CA ALA A 57 -6.04 2.96 0.10
C ALA A 57 -6.15 1.88 -0.99
N ALA A 58 -7.23 1.90 -1.78
CA ALA A 58 -7.41 0.99 -2.91
C ALA A 58 -6.31 1.17 -3.96
N MET A 59 -6.00 2.42 -4.32
CA MET A 59 -4.97 2.73 -5.31
C MET A 59 -3.57 2.36 -4.82
N ALA A 60 -3.22 2.75 -3.59
CA ALA A 60 -1.91 2.44 -3.01
C ALA A 60 -1.70 0.94 -2.80
N GLY A 61 -2.73 0.22 -2.35
CA GLY A 61 -2.70 -1.23 -2.20
C GLY A 61 -2.50 -1.94 -3.53
N ALA A 62 -3.18 -1.49 -4.59
CA ALA A 62 -3.02 -2.06 -5.92
C ALA A 62 -1.60 -1.88 -6.46
N VAL A 63 -1.00 -0.69 -6.31
CA VAL A 63 0.40 -0.45 -6.71
C VAL A 63 1.36 -1.29 -5.87
N CYS A 64 1.13 -1.38 -4.55
CA CYS A 64 1.97 -2.17 -3.66
C CYS A 64 1.95 -3.66 -4.01
N GLY A 65 0.76 -4.23 -4.27
CA GLY A 65 0.61 -5.64 -4.66
C GLY A 65 1.27 -5.95 -6.00
N ASP A 66 1.13 -5.06 -6.96
CA ASP A 66 1.79 -5.15 -8.26
C ASP A 66 3.32 -5.24 -8.11
N HIS A 67 3.91 -4.34 -7.32
CA HIS A 67 5.35 -4.33 -7.06
C HIS A 67 5.86 -5.55 -6.27
N CYS A 68 5.01 -6.22 -5.53
CA CYS A 68 5.35 -7.47 -4.83
C CYS A 68 5.24 -8.70 -5.73
N SER A 69 4.48 -8.61 -6.83
CA SER A 69 4.13 -9.76 -7.66
C SER A 69 5.26 -10.15 -8.61
N PRO A 70 5.66 -11.44 -8.63
CA PRO A 70 6.62 -11.94 -9.59
C PRO A 70 6.07 -12.06 -11.02
N ILE A 71 4.75 -12.02 -11.18
CA ILE A 71 4.08 -12.08 -12.49
C ILE A 71 3.68 -10.69 -13.00
N SER A 72 4.07 -9.63 -12.29
CA SER A 72 3.78 -8.25 -12.68
C SER A 72 4.51 -7.87 -13.97
N ASP A 73 3.77 -7.27 -14.88
CA ASP A 73 4.32 -6.71 -16.13
C ASP A 73 5.38 -5.63 -15.84
N THR A 74 5.16 -4.78 -14.84
CA THR A 74 6.11 -3.75 -14.42
C THR A 74 7.41 -4.35 -13.88
N THR A 75 7.33 -5.41 -13.07
CA THR A 75 8.49 -6.10 -12.51
C THR A 75 9.27 -6.87 -13.58
N ILE A 76 8.56 -7.52 -14.52
CA ILE A 76 9.16 -8.20 -15.68
C ILE A 76 9.90 -7.19 -16.56
N MET A 77 9.27 -6.08 -16.90
CA MET A 77 9.87 -5.03 -17.74
C MET A 77 11.08 -4.38 -17.05
N ALA A 78 11.01 -4.14 -15.74
CA ALA A 78 12.12 -3.57 -14.97
C ALA A 78 13.35 -4.49 -14.96
N SER A 79 13.15 -5.80 -14.71
CA SER A 79 14.24 -6.78 -14.72
C SER A 79 14.85 -6.94 -16.11
N ALA A 80 14.02 -6.98 -17.17
CA ALA A 80 14.47 -7.05 -18.54
C ALA A 80 15.25 -5.80 -18.96
N GLY A 81 14.75 -4.60 -18.60
CA GLY A 81 15.43 -3.32 -18.89
C GLY A 81 16.76 -3.17 -18.16
N ALA A 82 16.85 -3.70 -16.94
CA ALA A 82 18.09 -3.74 -16.16
C ALA A 82 19.03 -4.89 -16.55
N GLN A 83 18.62 -5.78 -17.45
CA GLN A 83 19.37 -6.98 -17.88
C GLN A 83 19.79 -7.86 -16.70
N CYS A 84 18.94 -7.98 -15.68
CA CYS A 84 19.18 -8.82 -14.52
C CYS A 84 18.20 -10.00 -14.49
N ASP A 85 18.59 -11.05 -13.76
CA ASP A 85 17.71 -12.20 -13.57
C ASP A 85 16.43 -11.78 -12.83
N HIS A 86 15.28 -12.17 -13.40
CA HIS A 86 13.96 -11.77 -12.91
C HIS A 86 13.69 -12.24 -11.47
N VAL A 87 14.05 -13.49 -11.15
CA VAL A 87 13.84 -14.07 -9.81
C VAL A 87 14.71 -13.34 -8.78
N THR A 88 15.94 -13.02 -9.15
CA THR A 88 16.86 -12.23 -8.31
C THR A 88 16.32 -10.82 -8.08
N HIS A 89 15.78 -10.17 -9.13
CA HIS A 89 15.16 -8.85 -9.01
C HIS A 89 13.98 -8.87 -8.03
N VAL A 90 13.04 -9.81 -8.19
CA VAL A 90 11.89 -9.97 -7.30
C VAL A 90 12.33 -10.22 -5.87
N SER A 91 13.25 -11.15 -5.64
CA SER A 91 13.70 -11.53 -4.29
C SER A 91 14.41 -10.39 -3.55
N THR A 92 15.13 -9.53 -4.27
CA THR A 92 15.82 -8.36 -3.69
C THR A 92 14.87 -7.18 -3.46
N GLN A 93 13.82 -7.03 -4.27
CA GLN A 93 12.80 -5.97 -4.14
C GLN A 93 11.82 -6.26 -3.00
N LEU A 94 11.44 -7.52 -2.81
CA LEU A 94 10.37 -7.94 -1.92
C LEU A 94 10.52 -7.46 -0.46
N PRO A 95 11.69 -7.51 0.19
CA PRO A 95 11.86 -7.00 1.56
C PRO A 95 11.55 -5.51 1.70
N TYR A 96 11.91 -4.70 0.70
CA TYR A 96 11.60 -3.27 0.67
C TYR A 96 10.10 -3.04 0.49
N ALA A 97 9.47 -3.75 -0.45
CA ALA A 97 8.05 -3.65 -0.72
C ALA A 97 7.22 -4.06 0.50
N ILE A 98 7.56 -5.16 1.19
CA ILE A 98 6.89 -5.59 2.43
C ILE A 98 7.07 -4.55 3.55
N THR A 99 8.25 -3.94 3.68
CA THR A 99 8.48 -2.89 4.67
C THR A 99 7.56 -1.69 4.42
N VAL A 100 7.48 -1.23 3.17
CA VAL A 100 6.59 -0.13 2.78
C VAL A 100 5.12 -0.51 2.98
N ALA A 101 4.73 -1.73 2.63
CA ALA A 101 3.37 -2.25 2.84
C ALA A 101 2.96 -2.21 4.31
N ALA A 102 3.84 -2.67 5.21
CA ALA A 102 3.58 -2.66 6.65
C ALA A 102 3.40 -1.23 7.19
N VAL A 103 4.27 -0.30 6.80
CA VAL A 103 4.15 1.11 7.20
C VAL A 103 2.89 1.74 6.62
N SER A 104 2.55 1.44 5.37
CA SER A 104 1.32 1.93 4.72
C SER A 104 0.07 1.40 5.42
N PHE A 105 0.04 0.11 5.79
CA PHE A 105 -1.06 -0.48 6.53
C PHE A 105 -1.32 0.25 7.84
N VAL A 106 -0.27 0.49 8.65
CA VAL A 106 -0.39 1.28 9.89
C VAL A 106 -0.83 2.72 9.61
N SER A 107 -0.31 3.33 8.56
CA SER A 107 -0.69 4.68 8.15
C SER A 107 -2.17 4.78 7.75
N TYR A 108 -2.74 3.76 7.10
CA TYR A 108 -4.16 3.72 6.76
C TYR A 108 -5.06 3.47 7.97
N ILE A 109 -4.59 2.78 9.00
CA ILE A 109 -5.29 2.71 10.30
C ILE A 109 -5.38 4.11 10.92
N ILE A 110 -4.26 4.84 10.95
CA ILE A 110 -4.21 6.22 11.48
C ILE A 110 -5.09 7.16 10.64
N ALA A 111 -5.03 7.06 9.32
CA ALA A 111 -5.85 7.87 8.43
C ALA A 111 -7.35 7.59 8.55
N GLY A 112 -7.72 6.37 8.91
CA GLY A 112 -9.12 6.02 9.22
C GLY A 112 -9.60 6.62 10.55
N LEU A 113 -8.71 6.74 11.54
CA LEU A 113 -9.00 7.39 12.83
C LEU A 113 -9.06 8.92 12.71
N LEU A 114 -8.18 9.49 11.87
CA LEU A 114 -8.04 10.91 11.62
C LEU A 114 -8.23 11.19 10.11
N PRO A 115 -9.46 11.20 9.60
CA PRO A 115 -9.71 11.30 8.17
C PRO A 115 -9.51 12.72 7.64
N ASN A 116 -8.33 13.29 7.90
CA ASN A 116 -7.87 14.58 7.43
C ASN A 116 -6.52 14.39 6.73
N ALA A 117 -6.51 14.52 5.42
CA ALA A 117 -5.33 14.31 4.60
C ALA A 117 -4.15 15.21 4.99
N ALA A 118 -4.42 16.46 5.43
CA ALA A 118 -3.40 17.41 5.86
C ALA A 118 -2.65 16.97 7.15
N ILE A 119 -3.27 16.10 7.95
CA ILE A 119 -2.67 15.56 9.18
C ILE A 119 -2.13 14.14 8.90
N ALA A 120 -2.91 13.29 8.24
CA ALA A 120 -2.54 11.90 8.01
C ALA A 120 -1.30 11.76 7.11
N LEU A 121 -1.15 12.58 6.08
CA LEU A 121 -0.04 12.53 5.15
C LEU A 121 1.31 12.82 5.82
N PRO A 122 1.50 13.94 6.56
CA PRO A 122 2.75 14.18 7.28
C PRO A 122 3.10 13.09 8.30
N ILE A 123 2.10 12.54 8.99
CA ILE A 123 2.30 11.43 9.94
C ILE A 123 2.82 10.18 9.20
N ALA A 124 2.22 9.83 8.06
CA ALA A 124 2.65 8.69 7.25
C ALA A 124 4.09 8.85 6.73
N VAL A 125 4.43 10.05 6.26
CA VAL A 125 5.80 10.39 5.82
C VAL A 125 6.79 10.30 6.97
N ALA A 126 6.46 10.87 8.13
CA ALA A 126 7.30 10.80 9.32
C ALA A 126 7.53 9.35 9.78
N LEU A 127 6.48 8.53 9.74
CA LEU A 127 6.52 7.11 10.10
C LEU A 127 7.42 6.32 9.14
N MET A 128 7.37 6.60 7.85
CA MET A 128 8.25 6.02 6.85
C MET A 128 9.72 6.41 7.09
N ILE A 129 10.01 7.69 7.28
CA ILE A 129 11.35 8.18 7.55
C ILE A 129 11.91 7.53 8.83
N LEU A 130 11.12 7.49 9.90
CA LEU A 130 11.51 6.85 11.16
C LEU A 130 11.85 5.37 10.95
N THR A 131 11.00 4.63 10.22
CA THR A 131 11.24 3.21 9.92
C THR A 131 12.55 3.01 9.17
N LEU A 132 12.81 3.82 8.14
CA LEU A 132 14.07 3.75 7.38
C LEU A 132 15.30 4.10 8.23
N LEU A 133 15.19 5.09 9.12
CA LEU A 133 16.28 5.42 10.06
C LEU A 133 16.55 4.27 11.04
N VAL A 134 15.51 3.64 11.57
CA VAL A 134 15.64 2.48 12.47
C VAL A 134 16.31 1.31 11.74
N ILE A 135 15.88 0.98 10.53
CA ILE A 135 16.50 -0.07 9.71
C ILE A 135 17.98 0.24 9.47
N LYS A 136 18.29 1.48 9.07
CA LYS A 136 19.68 1.93 8.86
C LYS A 136 20.54 1.77 10.10
N LEU A 137 20.03 2.13 11.27
CA LEU A 137 20.76 2.01 12.53
C LEU A 137 21.01 0.54 12.92
N ILE A 138 20.02 -0.33 12.72
CA ILE A 138 20.14 -1.77 13.01
C ILE A 138 21.15 -2.42 12.06
N THR A 139 21.07 -2.09 10.77
CA THR A 139 21.97 -2.66 9.75
C THR A 139 23.41 -2.21 10.00
N ARG A 140 23.61 -0.93 10.36
CA ARG A 140 24.95 -0.41 10.67
C ARG A 140 25.62 -1.08 11.87
N LYS A 141 24.81 -1.49 12.88
CA LYS A 141 25.31 -2.24 14.06
C LYS A 141 25.74 -3.68 13.73
N LYS A 142 25.19 -4.27 12.65
CA LYS A 142 25.56 -5.63 12.22
C LYS A 142 26.84 -5.68 11.37
N THR A 143 27.25 -4.56 10.81
CA THR A 143 28.40 -4.48 9.89
C THR A 143 29.67 -3.91 10.58
N ALA A 144 29.55 -3.45 11.81
CA ALA A 144 30.65 -3.02 12.69
C ALA A 144 30.96 -4.10 13.74
#